data_654f55310f2ef50a6646bd1d6504c0d8
#
_entry.id   654f55310f2ef50a6646bd1d6504c0d8
#
_cell.length_a   1.000
_cell.length_b   1.000
_cell.length_c   1.000
_cell.angle_alpha   90.00
_cell.angle_beta   90.00
_cell.angle_gamma   90.00
#
_symmetry.space_group_name_H-M   'P 1'
#
loop_
_entity.id
_entity.type
_entity.pdbx_description
1 polymer ?
#
loop_
_entity_poly.entity_id
_entity_poly.type
_entity_poly.pdbx_seq_one_letter_code
_entity_poly.pdbx_strand_id
1 'polypeptide(L)'
;MLFCLRSCHVSLEDKLQSEPSPELISSSISTPGRRAAIDRSTRETQVTLRLDLDGTGGADVRTGVGFFDHMLELVAAHGLFDLTVRAEGDLETGAHHTVEDVGICLGAALAQALGDKRGLIRYGSAVVPMDEALVLVALDLSGRPYFAYEGGPVGEAVAGFEASLVPEFFRALANNAKLTLHVRVLARGDFHHTVEAVFKGFARALRQAVSVDPRAYGVPSTKGVL
;
A
#
# COMPACT_ATOMS: atom_id res chain seq x y z
N MET A 1 -44.10 80.11 0.77
CA MET A 1 -43.95 79.56 2.13
C MET A 1 -42.73 78.66 2.12
N LEU A 2 -41.57 79.15 2.50
CA LEU A 2 -40.26 78.47 2.49
C LEU A 2 -40.15 77.67 3.76
N PHE A 3 -39.77 76.41 3.65
CA PHE A 3 -39.21 75.67 4.77
C PHE A 3 -37.81 75.16 4.41
N CYS A 4 -36.88 75.68 5.14
CA CYS A 4 -35.46 75.45 5.09
C CYS A 4 -35.16 74.11 5.76
N LEU A 5 -34.59 73.14 5.01
CA LEU A 5 -34.02 71.96 5.59
C LEU A 5 -32.50 72.09 5.68
N ARG A 6 -32.04 72.18 6.92
CA ARG A 6 -30.61 72.20 7.25
C ARG A 6 -30.03 70.79 7.06
N SER A 7 -29.00 70.75 6.26
CA SER A 7 -28.13 69.61 6.07
C SER A 7 -27.28 69.35 7.30
N CYS A 8 -27.43 68.22 7.96
CA CYS A 8 -26.46 67.75 8.93
C CYS A 8 -25.50 66.79 8.16
N HIS A 9 -24.31 67.30 7.89
CA HIS A 9 -23.19 66.48 7.51
C HIS A 9 -22.63 65.82 8.78
N VAL A 10 -22.80 64.54 8.94
CA VAL A 10 -22.04 63.72 9.87
C VAL A 10 -20.97 62.99 9.09
N SER A 11 -19.74 63.42 9.35
CA SER A 11 -18.52 62.74 8.80
C SER A 11 -18.39 61.34 9.34
N LEU A 12 -18.41 60.37 8.45
CA LEU A 12 -18.15 58.93 8.70
C LEU A 12 -16.69 58.61 8.39
N GLU A 13 -15.78 59.26 9.05
CA GLU A 13 -14.36 58.90 9.07
C GLU A 13 -13.96 58.81 10.55
N ASP A 14 -13.91 57.60 11.06
CA ASP A 14 -13.11 57.09 12.17
C ASP A 14 -13.81 55.91 12.81
N LYS A 15 -13.44 54.73 12.35
CA LYS A 15 -13.36 53.45 13.10
C LYS A 15 -13.25 52.26 12.16
N LEU A 16 -12.22 52.22 11.34
CA LEU A 16 -11.68 50.95 10.84
C LEU A 16 -10.55 50.55 11.78
N GLN A 17 -10.92 50.02 12.95
CA GLN A 17 -10.02 49.21 13.75
C GLN A 17 -9.86 47.89 13.03
N SER A 18 -8.65 47.62 12.59
CA SER A 18 -8.19 46.39 12.02
C SER A 18 -8.39 45.24 13.01
N GLU A 19 -9.37 44.38 12.75
CA GLU A 19 -9.43 43.10 13.41
C GLU A 19 -8.22 42.25 12.93
N PRO A 20 -7.50 41.60 13.84
CA PRO A 20 -6.43 40.70 13.44
C PRO A 20 -7.03 39.53 12.68
N SER A 21 -6.51 39.24 11.46
CA SER A 21 -6.81 38.08 10.69
C SER A 21 -6.63 36.81 11.54
N PRO A 22 -7.55 35.83 11.49
CA PRO A 22 -7.35 34.60 12.21
C PRO A 22 -6.09 33.91 11.64
N GLU A 23 -5.06 33.79 12.46
CA GLU A 23 -3.91 32.93 12.17
C GLU A 23 -4.44 31.55 11.89
N LEU A 24 -4.26 31.09 10.64
CA LEU A 24 -4.41 29.68 10.25
C LEU A 24 -3.34 28.93 11.03
N ILE A 25 -3.72 28.44 12.21
CA ILE A 25 -2.95 27.42 12.93
C ILE A 25 -3.04 26.17 12.06
N SER A 26 -2.07 26.00 11.16
CA SER A 26 -1.76 24.74 10.53
C SER A 26 -1.21 23.81 11.62
N SER A 27 -2.13 23.22 12.40
CA SER A 27 -1.78 22.06 13.20
C SER A 27 -1.54 20.91 12.21
N SER A 28 -0.29 20.72 11.81
CA SER A 28 0.16 19.45 11.30
C SER A 28 -0.05 18.43 12.41
N ILE A 29 -1.20 17.78 12.41
CA ILE A 29 -1.40 16.55 13.16
C ILE A 29 -0.43 15.57 12.52
N SER A 30 0.75 15.38 13.11
CA SER A 30 1.63 14.29 12.78
C SER A 30 0.94 13.01 13.25
N THR A 31 0.13 12.43 12.39
CA THR A 31 -0.35 11.07 12.59
C THR A 31 0.89 10.21 12.81
N PRO A 32 0.96 9.37 13.87
CA PRO A 32 2.05 8.42 13.99
C PRO A 32 2.18 7.70 12.65
N GLY A 33 3.36 7.76 12.02
CA GLY A 33 3.55 7.23 10.67
C GLY A 33 3.05 5.79 10.60
N ARG A 34 2.35 5.43 9.53
CA ARG A 34 1.82 4.07 9.29
C ARG A 34 2.98 3.12 8.97
N ARG A 35 3.72 2.76 10.02
CA ARG A 35 4.98 2.02 9.97
C ARG A 35 4.87 0.75 10.77
N ALA A 36 5.61 -0.27 10.32
CA ALA A 36 5.74 -1.53 11.05
C ALA A 36 7.15 -2.08 10.91
N ALA A 37 7.55 -2.86 11.91
CA ALA A 37 8.77 -3.65 11.89
C ALA A 37 8.44 -5.06 12.37
N ILE A 38 8.84 -6.06 11.60
CA ILE A 38 8.61 -7.48 11.88
C ILE A 38 9.96 -8.19 11.87
N ASP A 39 10.23 -8.92 12.91
CA ASP A 39 11.34 -9.86 13.01
C ASP A 39 10.76 -11.26 13.19
N ARG A 40 11.12 -12.19 12.31
CA ARG A 40 10.66 -13.59 12.34
C ARG A 40 11.86 -14.51 12.19
N SER A 41 11.96 -15.49 13.08
CA SER A 41 12.99 -16.53 13.04
C SER A 41 12.34 -17.89 13.18
N THR A 42 12.65 -18.79 12.27
CA THR A 42 12.27 -20.19 12.27
C THR A 42 13.53 -21.08 12.29
N ARG A 43 13.40 -22.36 12.02
CA ARG A 43 14.55 -23.23 11.79
C ARG A 43 15.08 -23.15 10.36
N GLU A 44 14.27 -22.60 9.45
CA GLU A 44 14.50 -22.59 8.01
C GLU A 44 14.90 -21.18 7.52
N THR A 45 14.38 -20.13 8.19
CA THR A 45 14.57 -18.75 7.76
C THR A 45 14.76 -17.80 8.93
N GLN A 46 15.44 -16.68 8.64
CA GLN A 46 15.46 -15.50 9.49
C GLN A 46 15.09 -14.29 8.64
N VAL A 47 14.02 -13.57 8.99
CA VAL A 47 13.50 -12.43 8.23
C VAL A 47 13.37 -11.21 9.14
N THR A 48 13.96 -10.09 8.72
CA THR A 48 13.73 -8.75 9.27
C THR A 48 13.10 -7.90 8.20
N LEU A 49 11.92 -7.31 8.48
CA LEU A 49 11.19 -6.48 7.54
C LEU A 49 10.73 -5.17 8.20
N ARG A 50 10.92 -4.06 7.48
CA ARG A 50 10.40 -2.74 7.85
C ARG A 50 9.58 -2.18 6.70
N LEU A 51 8.43 -1.62 7.02
CA LEU A 51 7.48 -1.05 6.08
C LEU A 51 7.03 0.34 6.55
N ASP A 52 7.06 1.31 5.64
CA ASP A 52 6.40 2.60 5.80
C ASP A 52 5.40 2.79 4.65
N LEU A 53 4.11 2.88 4.98
CA LEU A 53 3.04 3.07 3.99
C LEU A 53 2.97 4.52 3.47
N ASP A 54 3.58 5.46 4.17
CA ASP A 54 3.65 6.88 3.82
C ASP A 54 5.04 7.27 3.27
N GLY A 55 5.75 6.27 2.72
CA GLY A 55 7.08 6.41 2.14
C GLY A 55 7.12 7.11 0.78
N THR A 56 8.26 7.03 0.15
CA THR A 56 8.54 7.65 -1.17
C THR A 56 8.90 6.65 -2.26
N GLY A 57 8.87 5.35 -1.95
CA GLY A 57 9.24 4.26 -2.85
C GLY A 57 10.69 3.77 -2.66
N GLY A 58 11.31 4.10 -1.52
CA GLY A 58 12.63 3.63 -1.18
C GLY A 58 12.66 2.13 -0.88
N ALA A 59 13.63 1.40 -1.44
CA ALA A 59 13.79 -0.03 -1.21
C ALA A 59 15.22 -0.39 -0.82
N ASP A 60 15.37 -1.28 0.17
CA ASP A 60 16.61 -1.96 0.49
C ASP A 60 16.27 -3.43 0.78
N VAL A 61 16.38 -4.27 -0.26
CA VAL A 61 15.90 -5.65 -0.25
C VAL A 61 17.05 -6.61 -0.50
N ARG A 62 17.16 -7.64 0.35
CA ARG A 62 18.14 -8.73 0.21
C ARG A 62 17.54 -10.01 0.77
N THR A 63 17.05 -10.88 -0.12
CA THR A 63 16.51 -12.19 0.24
C THR A 63 17.42 -13.34 -0.17
N GLY A 64 18.47 -13.06 -0.95
CA GLY A 64 19.29 -14.07 -1.58
C GLY A 64 18.70 -14.62 -2.90
N VAL A 65 17.49 -14.22 -3.28
CA VAL A 65 16.80 -14.58 -4.52
C VAL A 65 16.65 -13.34 -5.38
N GLY A 66 17.60 -13.08 -6.28
CA GLY A 66 17.71 -11.80 -6.98
C GLY A 66 16.48 -11.37 -7.77
N PHE A 67 15.76 -12.31 -8.41
CA PHE A 67 14.50 -11.99 -9.08
C PHE A 67 13.40 -11.56 -8.09
N PHE A 68 13.34 -12.20 -6.93
CA PHE A 68 12.38 -11.83 -5.89
C PHE A 68 12.73 -10.48 -5.25
N ASP A 69 14.02 -10.19 -5.05
CA ASP A 69 14.46 -8.88 -4.58
C ASP A 69 13.95 -7.79 -5.51
N HIS A 70 14.12 -7.96 -6.84
CA HIS A 70 13.59 -7.04 -7.84
C HIS A 70 12.06 -6.90 -7.77
N MET A 71 11.31 -7.99 -7.57
CA MET A 71 9.85 -7.93 -7.43
C MET A 71 9.41 -7.12 -6.20
N LEU A 72 10.11 -7.24 -5.08
CA LEU A 72 9.84 -6.46 -3.87
C LEU A 72 10.21 -4.99 -4.02
N GLU A 73 11.29 -4.67 -4.74
CA GLU A 73 11.65 -3.30 -5.12
C GLU A 73 10.55 -2.65 -5.97
N LEU A 74 9.93 -3.40 -6.89
CA LEU A 74 8.77 -2.91 -7.65
C LEU A 74 7.56 -2.64 -6.75
N VAL A 75 7.33 -3.46 -5.72
CA VAL A 75 6.27 -3.19 -4.73
C VAL A 75 6.50 -1.86 -4.03
N ALA A 76 7.72 -1.59 -3.58
CA ALA A 76 8.08 -0.32 -2.97
C ALA A 76 7.88 0.84 -3.95
N ALA A 77 8.51 0.78 -5.12
CA ALA A 77 8.52 1.87 -6.10
C ALA A 77 7.12 2.22 -6.61
N HIS A 78 6.31 1.24 -7.02
CA HIS A 78 4.97 1.47 -7.57
C HIS A 78 3.91 1.72 -6.49
N GLY A 79 4.14 1.22 -5.27
CA GLY A 79 3.32 1.49 -4.10
C GLY A 79 3.61 2.84 -3.45
N LEU A 80 4.78 3.43 -3.70
CA LEU A 80 5.37 4.55 -2.96
C LEU A 80 5.52 4.23 -1.46
N PHE A 81 5.83 2.96 -1.15
CA PHE A 81 6.16 2.50 0.19
C PHE A 81 7.68 2.54 0.39
N ASP A 82 8.14 2.80 1.62
CA ASP A 82 9.53 2.51 1.93
C ASP A 82 9.62 1.11 2.54
N LEU A 83 10.45 0.24 1.94
CA LEU A 83 10.53 -1.17 2.26
C LEU A 83 11.98 -1.61 2.50
N THR A 84 12.26 -2.15 3.67
CA THR A 84 13.52 -2.83 3.96
C THR A 84 13.24 -4.30 4.23
N VAL A 85 13.94 -5.20 3.55
CA VAL A 85 13.85 -6.65 3.77
C VAL A 85 15.24 -7.25 3.85
N ARG A 86 15.48 -8.03 4.88
CA ARG A 86 16.64 -8.91 5.03
C ARG A 86 16.10 -10.31 5.31
N ALA A 87 16.47 -11.26 4.49
CA ALA A 87 16.11 -12.65 4.71
C ALA A 87 17.33 -13.54 4.49
N GLU A 88 17.54 -14.46 5.40
CA GLU A 88 18.49 -15.56 5.30
C GLU A 88 17.68 -16.85 5.43
N GLY A 89 17.72 -17.72 4.43
CA GLY A 89 16.96 -18.97 4.41
C GLY A 89 17.81 -20.13 3.85
N ASP A 90 17.25 -21.31 3.94
CA ASP A 90 17.82 -22.57 3.47
C ASP A 90 17.71 -22.73 1.95
N LEU A 91 18.28 -21.76 1.19
CA LEU A 91 18.18 -21.70 -0.28
C LEU A 91 18.71 -22.93 -1.00
N GLU A 92 19.54 -23.75 -0.35
CA GLU A 92 19.99 -25.04 -0.86
C GLU A 92 18.83 -26.06 -1.03
N THR A 93 17.71 -25.86 -0.32
CA THR A 93 16.48 -26.65 -0.48
C THR A 93 15.50 -26.03 -1.47
N GLY A 94 15.78 -24.80 -1.92
CA GLY A 94 14.94 -23.99 -2.79
C GLY A 94 14.49 -22.68 -2.13
N ALA A 95 13.85 -21.80 -2.89
CA ALA A 95 13.44 -20.50 -2.41
C ALA A 95 12.08 -20.47 -1.70
N HIS A 96 11.39 -21.61 -1.56
CA HIS A 96 10.01 -21.68 -1.07
C HIS A 96 9.86 -21.06 0.33
N HIS A 97 10.64 -21.54 1.32
CA HIS A 97 10.55 -21.08 2.70
C HIS A 97 10.85 -19.58 2.82
N THR A 98 11.88 -19.11 2.11
CA THR A 98 12.23 -17.67 2.10
C THR A 98 11.12 -16.81 1.54
N VAL A 99 10.54 -17.19 0.40
CA VAL A 99 9.47 -16.44 -0.27
C VAL A 99 8.19 -16.43 0.55
N GLU A 100 7.80 -17.56 1.12
CA GLU A 100 6.63 -17.67 2.00
C GLU A 100 6.81 -16.82 3.26
N ASP A 101 7.94 -16.95 3.97
CA ASP A 101 8.18 -16.23 5.22
C ASP A 101 8.31 -14.71 5.03
N VAL A 102 8.88 -14.24 3.91
CA VAL A 102 8.82 -12.82 3.52
C VAL A 102 7.38 -12.38 3.27
N GLY A 103 6.55 -13.21 2.62
CA GLY A 103 5.13 -12.96 2.42
C GLY A 103 4.36 -12.84 3.76
N ILE A 104 4.64 -13.74 4.71
CA ILE A 104 4.10 -13.69 6.08
C ILE A 104 4.49 -12.38 6.77
N CYS A 105 5.78 -12.02 6.73
CA CYS A 105 6.29 -10.81 7.37
C CYS A 105 5.69 -9.53 6.75
N LEU A 106 5.60 -9.46 5.41
CA LEU A 106 5.01 -8.31 4.74
C LEU A 106 3.51 -8.19 5.04
N GLY A 107 2.79 -9.31 5.08
CA GLY A 107 1.39 -9.35 5.46
C GLY A 107 1.17 -8.87 6.91
N ALA A 108 1.98 -9.34 7.84
CA ALA A 108 1.94 -8.92 9.24
C ALA A 108 2.29 -7.43 9.40
N ALA A 109 3.30 -6.95 8.68
CA ALA A 109 3.68 -5.53 8.67
C ALA A 109 2.55 -4.64 8.12
N LEU A 110 1.89 -5.06 7.05
CA LEU A 110 0.71 -4.37 6.51
C LEU A 110 -0.41 -4.30 7.56
N ALA A 111 -0.76 -5.41 8.19
CA ALA A 111 -1.80 -5.44 9.22
C ALA A 111 -1.49 -4.48 10.37
N GLN A 112 -0.22 -4.46 10.82
CA GLN A 112 0.23 -3.58 11.90
C GLN A 112 0.23 -2.10 11.48
N ALA A 113 0.74 -1.77 10.30
CA ALA A 113 0.83 -0.40 9.80
C ALA A 113 -0.54 0.20 9.49
N LEU A 114 -1.53 -0.61 9.08
CA LEU A 114 -2.90 -0.18 8.82
C LEU A 114 -3.69 0.16 10.09
N GLY A 115 -3.28 -0.34 11.25
CA GLY A 115 -3.94 -0.07 12.53
C GLY A 115 -5.44 -0.38 12.50
N ASP A 116 -6.26 0.58 12.91
CA ASP A 116 -7.72 0.45 12.98
C ASP A 116 -8.44 0.72 11.62
N LYS A 117 -7.67 0.99 10.57
CA LYS A 117 -8.14 1.21 9.19
C LYS A 117 -9.10 2.39 9.01
N ARG A 118 -9.11 3.36 9.94
CA ARG A 118 -9.96 4.55 9.83
C ARG A 118 -9.56 5.42 8.66
N GLY A 119 -10.55 5.95 7.96
CA GLY A 119 -10.35 6.90 6.85
C GLY A 119 -9.75 6.29 5.59
N LEU A 120 -9.50 4.98 5.52
CA LEU A 120 -8.93 4.35 4.33
C LEU A 120 -9.94 4.27 3.19
N ILE A 121 -9.45 4.32 1.95
CA ILE A 121 -10.24 3.99 0.75
C ILE A 121 -10.67 2.52 0.80
N ARG A 122 -9.86 1.64 1.40
CA ARG A 122 -10.13 0.23 1.63
C ARG A 122 -10.04 -0.67 0.39
N TYR A 123 -10.60 -0.25 -0.73
CA TYR A 123 -10.59 -1.01 -1.99
C TYR A 123 -9.53 -0.45 -2.93
N GLY A 124 -8.85 -1.34 -3.64
CA GLY A 124 -7.94 -0.94 -4.68
C GLY A 124 -7.95 -1.91 -5.84
N SER A 125 -7.76 -1.38 -7.05
CA SER A 125 -7.64 -2.19 -8.25
C SER A 125 -6.71 -1.54 -9.25
N ALA A 126 -6.04 -2.39 -10.04
CA ALA A 126 -5.20 -1.95 -11.14
C ALA A 126 -5.27 -2.94 -12.30
N VAL A 127 -5.28 -2.43 -13.51
CA VAL A 127 -5.00 -3.21 -14.72
C VAL A 127 -3.66 -2.72 -15.24
N VAL A 128 -2.67 -3.61 -15.31
CA VAL A 128 -1.29 -3.26 -15.64
C VAL A 128 -0.85 -4.04 -16.86
N PRO A 129 -0.52 -3.35 -17.96
CA PRO A 129 0.15 -3.95 -19.10
C PRO A 129 1.66 -3.98 -18.86
N MET A 130 2.32 -4.98 -19.38
CA MET A 130 3.76 -5.04 -19.57
C MET A 130 4.03 -5.76 -20.88
N ASP A 131 4.30 -4.96 -21.92
CA ASP A 131 4.38 -5.38 -23.32
C ASP A 131 3.17 -6.27 -23.68
N GLU A 132 3.37 -7.54 -23.95
CA GLU A 132 2.33 -8.51 -24.30
C GLU A 132 1.53 -9.06 -23.12
N ALA A 133 2.02 -8.86 -21.87
CA ALA A 133 1.32 -9.29 -20.66
C ALA A 133 0.28 -8.25 -20.22
N LEU A 134 -0.85 -8.71 -19.70
CA LEU A 134 -1.89 -7.87 -19.12
C LEU A 134 -2.44 -8.53 -17.85
N VAL A 135 -2.38 -7.84 -16.73
CA VAL A 135 -2.81 -8.37 -15.43
C VAL A 135 -3.82 -7.44 -14.78
N LEU A 136 -4.86 -8.01 -14.18
CA LEU A 136 -5.81 -7.33 -13.29
C LEU A 136 -5.53 -7.77 -11.85
N VAL A 137 -5.41 -6.79 -10.96
CA VAL A 137 -5.36 -7.00 -9.51
C VAL A 137 -6.46 -6.21 -8.85
N ALA A 138 -7.19 -6.84 -7.92
CA ALA A 138 -8.19 -6.18 -7.09
C ALA A 138 -8.07 -6.68 -5.64
N LEU A 139 -8.16 -5.76 -4.66
CA LEU A 139 -8.07 -6.12 -3.26
C LEU A 139 -9.05 -5.33 -2.38
N ASP A 140 -9.39 -5.93 -1.24
CA ASP A 140 -10.21 -5.35 -0.16
C ASP A 140 -9.49 -5.57 1.18
N LEU A 141 -9.21 -4.49 1.91
CA LEU A 141 -8.65 -4.54 3.27
C LEU A 141 -9.69 -4.97 4.30
N SER A 142 -10.41 -6.04 3.99
CA SER A 142 -11.65 -6.50 4.62
C SER A 142 -11.51 -7.05 6.05
N GLY A 143 -10.29 -7.30 6.54
CA GLY A 143 -10.07 -8.05 7.78
C GLY A 143 -10.28 -9.57 7.62
N ARG A 144 -10.60 -10.07 6.42
CA ARG A 144 -10.82 -11.50 6.12
C ARG A 144 -9.86 -11.96 5.04
N PRO A 145 -9.04 -12.99 5.30
CA PRO A 145 -8.10 -13.51 4.33
C PRO A 145 -8.83 -14.25 3.20
N TYR A 146 -8.50 -13.90 1.96
CA TYR A 146 -8.88 -14.65 0.78
C TYR A 146 -7.92 -14.35 -0.36
N PHE A 147 -7.48 -15.37 -1.08
CA PHE A 147 -6.59 -15.22 -2.22
C PHE A 147 -7.04 -16.06 -3.40
N ALA A 148 -7.16 -15.43 -4.57
CA ALA A 148 -7.41 -16.09 -5.84
C ALA A 148 -6.38 -15.66 -6.87
N TYR A 149 -5.81 -16.63 -7.57
CA TYR A 149 -4.81 -16.44 -8.63
C TYR A 149 -5.19 -17.26 -9.85
N GLU A 150 -5.41 -16.61 -10.99
CA GLU A 150 -5.86 -17.26 -12.21
C GLU A 150 -5.01 -16.84 -13.41
N GLY A 151 -4.70 -17.80 -14.28
CA GLY A 151 -4.07 -17.57 -15.60
C GLY A 151 -2.56 -17.31 -15.56
N GLY A 152 -1.91 -17.43 -14.40
CA GLY A 152 -0.47 -17.20 -14.28
C GLY A 152 0.40 -18.27 -14.97
N PRO A 153 1.71 -18.02 -15.06
CA PRO A 153 2.66 -18.98 -15.61
C PRO A 153 2.70 -20.28 -14.79
N VAL A 154 3.00 -21.39 -15.44
CA VAL A 154 3.06 -22.73 -14.83
C VAL A 154 4.31 -23.44 -15.34
N GLY A 155 5.12 -23.95 -14.42
CA GLY A 155 6.30 -24.76 -14.77
C GLY A 155 7.47 -23.95 -15.33
N GLU A 156 7.46 -22.65 -15.17
CA GLU A 156 8.52 -21.72 -15.61
C GLU A 156 9.33 -21.22 -14.41
N ALA A 157 10.56 -20.80 -14.65
CA ALA A 157 11.43 -20.20 -13.63
C ALA A 157 12.39 -19.18 -14.24
N VAL A 158 12.76 -18.15 -13.46
CA VAL A 158 13.81 -17.19 -13.79
C VAL A 158 14.74 -17.04 -12.59
N ALA A 159 16.05 -17.28 -12.82
CA ALA A 159 17.10 -17.11 -11.81
C ALA A 159 16.77 -17.81 -10.45
N GLY A 160 16.24 -19.02 -10.50
CA GLY A 160 15.87 -19.81 -9.32
C GLY A 160 14.53 -19.46 -8.67
N PHE A 161 13.80 -18.48 -9.22
CA PHE A 161 12.46 -18.15 -8.79
C PHE A 161 11.43 -18.86 -9.70
N GLU A 162 10.73 -19.83 -9.14
CA GLU A 162 9.74 -20.65 -9.86
C GLU A 162 8.37 -19.97 -9.91
N ALA A 163 7.60 -20.24 -10.96
CA ALA A 163 6.23 -19.74 -11.12
C ALA A 163 5.30 -20.06 -9.95
N SER A 164 5.50 -21.21 -9.30
CA SER A 164 4.78 -21.67 -8.11
C SER A 164 4.94 -20.73 -6.91
N LEU A 165 6.07 -20.01 -6.82
CA LEU A 165 6.37 -19.11 -5.71
C LEU A 165 5.52 -17.82 -5.72
N VAL A 166 5.02 -17.40 -6.89
CA VAL A 166 4.15 -16.24 -6.99
C VAL A 166 2.87 -16.40 -6.17
N PRO A 167 2.05 -17.45 -6.38
CA PRO A 167 0.86 -17.65 -5.57
C PRO A 167 1.19 -17.96 -4.10
N GLU A 168 2.32 -18.59 -3.77
CA GLU A 168 2.71 -18.83 -2.38
C GLU A 168 2.97 -17.51 -1.64
N PHE A 169 3.77 -16.62 -2.23
CA PHE A 169 4.01 -15.29 -1.66
C PHE A 169 2.72 -14.52 -1.38
N PHE A 170 1.85 -14.40 -2.39
CA PHE A 170 0.62 -13.62 -2.24
C PHE A 170 -0.41 -14.28 -1.33
N ARG A 171 -0.43 -15.60 -1.24
CA ARG A 171 -1.27 -16.35 -0.27
C ARG A 171 -0.80 -16.07 1.16
N ALA A 172 0.50 -16.19 1.43
CA ALA A 172 1.09 -15.90 2.72
C ALA A 172 0.82 -14.44 3.14
N LEU A 173 1.04 -13.49 2.22
CA LEU A 173 0.76 -12.08 2.43
C LEU A 173 -0.73 -11.82 2.72
N ALA A 174 -1.65 -12.32 1.89
CA ALA A 174 -3.08 -12.08 2.05
C ALA A 174 -3.62 -12.65 3.37
N ASN A 175 -3.14 -13.82 3.78
CA ASN A 175 -3.52 -14.47 5.02
C ASN A 175 -3.08 -13.65 6.25
N ASN A 176 -1.87 -13.13 6.25
CA ASN A 176 -1.31 -12.39 7.38
C ASN A 176 -1.75 -10.92 7.42
N ALA A 177 -1.97 -10.30 6.27
CA ALA A 177 -2.56 -8.97 6.18
C ALA A 177 -4.08 -8.96 6.42
N LYS A 178 -4.72 -10.13 6.42
CA LYS A 178 -6.18 -10.30 6.52
C LYS A 178 -6.91 -9.49 5.46
N LEU A 179 -6.50 -9.65 4.20
CA LEU A 179 -7.12 -8.98 3.06
C LEU A 179 -7.65 -9.99 2.03
N THR A 180 -8.60 -9.56 1.25
CA THR A 180 -9.05 -10.27 0.06
C THR A 180 -8.20 -9.80 -1.12
N LEU A 181 -7.61 -10.72 -1.89
CA LEU A 181 -6.79 -10.42 -3.05
C LEU A 181 -7.18 -11.31 -4.23
N HIS A 182 -7.49 -10.69 -5.34
CA HIS A 182 -7.69 -11.35 -6.63
C HIS A 182 -6.63 -10.90 -7.61
N VAL A 183 -5.98 -11.85 -8.26
CA VAL A 183 -5.04 -11.64 -9.35
C VAL A 183 -5.51 -12.45 -10.56
N ARG A 184 -5.72 -11.79 -11.70
CA ARG A 184 -6.06 -12.41 -12.97
C ARG A 184 -5.10 -11.99 -14.06
N VAL A 185 -4.42 -12.94 -14.67
CA VAL A 185 -3.64 -12.73 -15.87
C VAL A 185 -4.61 -12.79 -17.05
N LEU A 186 -4.90 -11.63 -17.64
CA LEU A 186 -5.86 -11.45 -18.73
C LEU A 186 -5.23 -11.78 -20.09
N ALA A 187 -3.95 -11.42 -20.26
CA ALA A 187 -3.11 -11.85 -21.38
C ALA A 187 -1.75 -12.27 -20.79
N ARG A 188 -1.31 -13.46 -21.14
CA ARG A 188 -0.06 -14.01 -20.67
C ARG A 188 1.06 -13.62 -21.63
N GLY A 189 2.11 -13.01 -21.10
CA GLY A 189 3.38 -12.79 -21.76
C GLY A 189 4.43 -13.83 -21.37
N ASP A 190 5.70 -13.49 -21.55
CA ASP A 190 6.76 -14.29 -20.96
C ASP A 190 6.66 -14.30 -19.44
N PHE A 191 7.45 -15.17 -18.81
CA PHE A 191 7.43 -15.33 -17.36
C PHE A 191 7.76 -14.02 -16.63
N HIS A 192 8.84 -13.33 -17.02
CA HIS A 192 9.30 -12.10 -16.39
C HIS A 192 8.24 -11.01 -16.47
N HIS A 193 7.74 -10.72 -17.70
CA HIS A 193 6.74 -9.67 -17.91
C HIS A 193 5.44 -9.96 -17.17
N THR A 194 4.98 -11.23 -17.18
CA THR A 194 3.75 -11.61 -16.46
C THR A 194 3.89 -11.43 -14.96
N VAL A 195 4.99 -11.91 -14.36
CA VAL A 195 5.19 -11.81 -12.90
C VAL A 195 5.40 -10.36 -12.49
N GLU A 196 6.21 -9.61 -13.23
CA GLU A 196 6.45 -8.20 -12.95
C GLU A 196 5.14 -7.38 -13.03
N ALA A 197 4.27 -7.65 -14.02
CA ALA A 197 2.95 -7.01 -14.11
C ALA A 197 2.06 -7.35 -12.90
N VAL A 198 2.16 -8.57 -12.34
CA VAL A 198 1.44 -8.95 -11.10
C VAL A 198 1.92 -8.11 -9.93
N PHE A 199 3.23 -8.01 -9.69
CA PHE A 199 3.77 -7.26 -8.55
C PHE A 199 3.51 -5.74 -8.68
N LYS A 200 3.65 -5.16 -9.87
CA LYS A 200 3.28 -3.76 -10.15
C LYS A 200 1.79 -3.51 -9.94
N GLY A 201 0.95 -4.44 -10.41
CA GLY A 201 -0.51 -4.39 -10.25
C GLY A 201 -0.91 -4.43 -8.78
N PHE A 202 -0.31 -5.34 -8.00
CA PHE A 202 -0.50 -5.41 -6.55
C PHE A 202 -0.09 -4.11 -5.85
N ALA A 203 1.10 -3.60 -6.14
CA ALA A 203 1.61 -2.37 -5.54
C ALA A 203 0.67 -1.17 -5.77
N ARG A 204 0.19 -1.00 -7.01
CA ARG A 204 -0.73 0.08 -7.38
C ARG A 204 -2.11 -0.06 -6.73
N ALA A 205 -2.66 -1.28 -6.72
CA ALA A 205 -3.92 -1.57 -6.06
C ALA A 205 -3.82 -1.35 -4.54
N LEU A 206 -2.72 -1.80 -3.92
CA LEU A 206 -2.48 -1.61 -2.49
C LEU A 206 -2.34 -0.11 -2.16
N ARG A 207 -1.56 0.65 -2.92
CA ARG A 207 -1.43 2.10 -2.75
C ARG A 207 -2.79 2.81 -2.76
N GLN A 208 -3.68 2.45 -3.67
CA GLN A 208 -5.03 2.98 -3.71
C GLN A 208 -5.81 2.62 -2.43
N ALA A 209 -5.79 1.36 -2.03
CA ALA A 209 -6.56 0.87 -0.89
C ALA A 209 -6.12 1.48 0.45
N VAL A 210 -4.81 1.68 0.64
CA VAL A 210 -4.25 2.26 1.87
C VAL A 210 -4.32 3.79 1.91
N SER A 211 -4.68 4.45 0.81
CA SER A 211 -4.84 5.90 0.77
C SER A 211 -5.95 6.35 1.71
N VAL A 212 -5.77 7.52 2.32
CA VAL A 212 -6.76 8.14 3.21
C VAL A 212 -7.68 9.03 2.38
N ASP A 213 -9.00 8.85 2.51
CA ASP A 213 -9.99 9.80 1.98
C ASP A 213 -10.32 10.83 3.06
N PRO A 214 -10.00 12.12 2.87
CA PRO A 214 -10.25 13.15 3.87
C PRO A 214 -11.74 13.37 4.19
N ARG A 215 -12.64 12.81 3.38
CA ARG A 215 -14.09 12.85 3.60
C ARG A 215 -14.61 11.66 4.39
N ALA A 216 -13.78 10.60 4.61
CA ALA A 216 -14.16 9.40 5.33
C ALA A 216 -13.79 9.52 6.82
N TYR A 217 -14.82 9.60 7.67
CA TYR A 217 -14.64 9.65 9.12
C TYR A 217 -14.98 8.29 9.73
N GLY A 218 -14.00 7.49 10.05
CA GLY A 218 -14.19 6.19 10.71
C GLY A 218 -13.79 4.99 9.86
N VAL A 219 -14.14 3.81 10.35
CA VAL A 219 -13.84 2.55 9.65
C VAL A 219 -14.74 2.45 8.42
N PRO A 220 -14.20 2.17 7.21
CA PRO A 220 -14.97 2.13 5.96
C PRO A 220 -15.81 0.84 5.86
N SER A 221 -16.77 0.68 6.78
CA SER A 221 -17.65 -0.48 6.90
C SER A 221 -18.98 -0.06 7.48
N THR A 222 -20.08 -0.48 6.88
CA THR A 222 -21.43 -0.28 7.43
C THR A 222 -21.65 -1.02 8.75
N LYS A 223 -20.76 -1.98 9.09
CA LYS A 223 -20.78 -2.71 10.36
C LYS A 223 -19.98 -2.00 11.46
N GLY A 224 -19.22 -0.93 11.12
CA GLY A 224 -18.35 -0.20 12.05
C GLY A 224 -17.06 -0.92 12.43
N VAL A 225 -16.79 -2.10 11.89
CA VAL A 225 -15.59 -2.92 12.12
C VAL A 225 -15.11 -3.58 10.82
N LEU A 226 -13.81 -3.87 10.74
CA LEU A 226 -13.14 -4.64 9.67
C LEU A 226 -12.23 -5.70 10.28
#